data_158b30b8d69fd8ccb6c6591f575db5c0
#
_entry.id   158b30b8d69fd8ccb6c6591f575db5c0
#
_cell.length_a   1.000
_cell.length_b   1.000
_cell.length_c   1.000
_cell.angle_alpha   90.00
_cell.angle_beta   90.00
_cell.angle_gamma   90.00
#
_symmetry.space_group_name_H-M   'P 1'
#
loop_
_entity.id
_entity.type
_entity.pdbx_description
1 polymer ?
#
loop_
_entity_poly.entity_id
_entity_poly.type
_entity_poly.pdbx_seq_one_letter_code
_entity_poly.pdbx_strand_id
1 'polypeptide(L)'
;MRQGWSVAALLCWLSSGLSATWGAEIVVTTSILADGVHNIVGQRLQVVSLMGAGVDPHLYKPTVRDVRRLEQARVIIANGLKLEGKMEQALRRMARRTPVIFAAELLPPQKLREVAPGEYDPHVWLDPQLWAEVLRRLADTLGQLFPLWRQEFQARAQHYALQLQELDGWIQ
;
A
#
# COMPACT_ATOMS: atom_id res chain seq x y z
N MET A 1 -63.24 38.32 -5.91
CA MET A 1 -62.10 37.82 -6.75
C MET A 1 -60.79 38.12 -6.03
N ARG A 2 -60.19 37.13 -5.42
CA ARG A 2 -58.85 37.24 -4.82
C ARG A 2 -58.00 36.12 -5.36
N GLN A 3 -57.02 36.48 -6.17
CA GLN A 3 -56.05 35.55 -6.72
C GLN A 3 -54.96 35.27 -5.68
N GLY A 4 -54.83 34.00 -5.24
CA GLY A 4 -53.73 33.53 -4.38
C GLY A 4 -52.51 33.17 -5.25
N TRP A 5 -51.39 33.80 -4.95
CA TRP A 5 -50.10 33.51 -5.57
C TRP A 5 -49.40 32.44 -4.71
N SER A 6 -49.25 31.24 -5.24
CA SER A 6 -48.43 30.17 -4.61
C SER A 6 -46.99 30.44 -4.93
N VAL A 7 -46.18 30.73 -3.90
CA VAL A 7 -44.73 30.82 -4.01
C VAL A 7 -44.16 29.43 -3.82
N ALA A 8 -43.79 28.81 -4.92
CA ALA A 8 -43.02 27.56 -4.90
C ALA A 8 -41.59 27.89 -4.54
N ALA A 9 -41.16 27.57 -3.31
CA ALA A 9 -39.79 27.67 -2.89
C ALA A 9 -38.95 26.55 -3.50
N LEU A 10 -38.14 26.88 -4.50
CA LEU A 10 -37.08 26.00 -5.01
C LEU A 10 -35.97 25.88 -3.97
N LEU A 11 -35.93 24.78 -3.23
CA LEU A 11 -34.76 24.37 -2.41
C LEU A 11 -33.68 23.84 -3.34
N CYS A 12 -32.79 24.73 -3.79
CA CYS A 12 -31.52 24.34 -4.41
C CYS A 12 -30.63 23.69 -3.36
N TRP A 13 -30.55 22.36 -3.37
CA TRP A 13 -29.52 21.63 -2.62
C TRP A 13 -28.18 21.90 -3.30
N LEU A 14 -27.42 22.85 -2.75
CA LEU A 14 -25.99 23.00 -3.03
C LEU A 14 -25.29 21.81 -2.38
N SER A 15 -25.12 20.74 -3.14
CA SER A 15 -24.15 19.69 -2.82
C SER A 15 -22.76 20.28 -2.97
N SER A 16 -22.29 20.95 -1.91
CA SER A 16 -20.87 21.33 -1.77
C SER A 16 -20.08 20.03 -1.69
N GLY A 17 -19.63 19.54 -2.85
CA GLY A 17 -18.65 18.49 -2.91
C GLY A 17 -17.40 18.99 -2.18
N LEU A 18 -17.23 18.59 -0.92
CA LEU A 18 -15.92 18.67 -0.27
C LEU A 18 -14.97 17.82 -1.11
N SER A 19 -14.24 18.46 -2.01
CA SER A 19 -13.03 17.88 -2.56
C SER A 19 -12.05 17.75 -1.41
N ALA A 20 -12.10 16.62 -0.70
CA ALA A 20 -11.06 16.27 0.25
C ALA A 20 -9.75 16.26 -0.55
N THR A 21 -8.86 17.19 -0.25
CA THR A 21 -7.47 17.15 -0.72
C THR A 21 -6.83 15.94 -0.05
N TRP A 22 -6.87 14.81 -0.74
CA TRP A 22 -6.29 13.56 -0.27
C TRP A 22 -4.78 13.73 -0.26
N GLY A 23 -4.18 13.98 0.90
CA GLY A 23 -2.77 13.72 1.11
C GLY A 23 -2.50 12.23 0.84
N ALA A 24 -1.28 11.85 0.48
CA ALA A 24 -0.93 10.46 0.24
C ALA A 24 -1.35 9.61 1.43
N GLU A 25 -2.34 8.75 1.25
CA GLU A 25 -2.86 7.93 2.35
C GLU A 25 -1.95 6.74 2.64
N ILE A 26 -1.31 6.20 1.59
CA ILE A 26 -0.36 5.11 1.69
C ILE A 26 0.99 5.56 1.10
N VAL A 27 2.02 5.49 1.92
CA VAL A 27 3.40 5.71 1.46
C VAL A 27 4.11 4.36 1.44
N VAL A 28 4.65 3.99 0.29
CA VAL A 28 5.42 2.76 0.11
C VAL A 28 6.89 3.07 -0.12
N THR A 29 7.78 2.16 0.25
CA THR A 29 9.22 2.40 0.11
C THR A 29 9.69 2.25 -1.33
N THR A 30 9.26 1.23 -2.06
CA THR A 30 9.76 0.88 -3.40
C THR A 30 8.68 0.95 -4.47
N SER A 31 9.08 1.09 -5.73
CA SER A 31 8.18 1.07 -6.89
C SER A 31 7.47 -0.27 -7.08
N ILE A 32 8.11 -1.38 -6.71
CA ILE A 32 7.51 -2.72 -6.77
C ILE A 32 6.36 -2.85 -5.76
N LEU A 33 6.56 -2.34 -4.53
CA LEU A 33 5.47 -2.24 -3.57
C LEU A 33 4.37 -1.32 -4.05
N ALA A 34 4.71 -0.19 -4.71
CA ALA A 34 3.72 0.72 -5.26
C ALA A 34 2.82 0.01 -6.28
N ASP A 35 3.40 -0.75 -7.19
CA ASP A 35 2.64 -1.54 -8.17
C ASP A 35 1.70 -2.54 -7.48
N GLY A 36 2.23 -3.37 -6.58
CA GLY A 36 1.42 -4.34 -5.84
C GLY A 36 0.28 -3.70 -5.05
N VAL A 37 0.56 -2.59 -4.33
CA VAL A 37 -0.44 -1.87 -3.54
C VAL A 37 -1.47 -1.19 -4.43
N HIS A 38 -1.08 -0.60 -5.57
CA HIS A 38 -2.03 -0.05 -6.55
C HIS A 38 -2.99 -1.11 -7.08
N ASN A 39 -2.49 -2.31 -7.36
CA ASN A 39 -3.33 -3.43 -7.79
C ASN A 39 -4.33 -3.85 -6.70
N ILE A 40 -3.97 -3.73 -5.43
CA ILE A 40 -4.87 -4.02 -4.30
C ILE A 40 -5.90 -2.89 -4.10
N VAL A 41 -5.44 -1.64 -3.91
CA VAL A 41 -6.32 -0.56 -3.45
C VAL A 41 -7.05 0.16 -4.58
N GLY A 42 -6.60 0.01 -5.83
CA GLY A 42 -7.19 0.67 -6.99
C GLY A 42 -7.19 2.18 -6.84
N GLN A 43 -8.35 2.77 -7.10
CA GLN A 43 -8.56 4.23 -6.98
C GLN A 43 -9.09 4.66 -5.60
N ARG A 44 -9.22 3.72 -4.64
CA ARG A 44 -9.77 4.02 -3.31
C ARG A 44 -8.82 4.82 -2.44
N LEU A 45 -7.51 4.59 -2.60
CA LEU A 45 -6.47 5.22 -1.79
C LEU A 45 -5.34 5.71 -2.70
N GLN A 46 -4.78 6.84 -2.36
CA GLN A 46 -3.60 7.35 -3.05
C GLN A 46 -2.35 6.62 -2.52
N VAL A 47 -1.55 6.09 -3.43
CA VAL A 47 -0.28 5.42 -3.14
C VAL A 47 0.88 6.25 -3.66
N VAL A 48 1.87 6.51 -2.83
CA VAL A 48 3.07 7.26 -3.19
C VAL A 48 4.31 6.45 -2.84
N SER A 49 5.17 6.20 -3.84
CA SER A 49 6.47 5.57 -3.62
C SER A 49 7.52 6.60 -3.22
N LEU A 50 8.38 6.25 -2.26
CA LEU A 50 9.57 7.04 -1.94
C LEU A 50 10.66 6.85 -2.98
N MET A 51 10.89 5.60 -3.37
CA MET A 51 11.91 5.22 -4.34
C MET A 51 11.27 4.93 -5.69
N GLY A 52 11.74 5.61 -6.73
CA GLY A 52 11.33 5.34 -8.11
C GLY A 52 11.99 4.08 -8.67
N ALA A 53 11.64 3.75 -9.92
CA ALA A 53 12.27 2.65 -10.64
C ALA A 53 13.78 2.90 -10.78
N GLY A 54 14.58 1.84 -10.60
CA GLY A 54 16.04 1.90 -10.72
C GLY A 54 16.79 2.44 -9.49
N VAL A 55 16.07 2.83 -8.43
CA VAL A 55 16.71 3.22 -7.17
C VAL A 55 17.02 1.97 -6.34
N ASP A 56 18.28 1.85 -5.90
CA ASP A 56 18.72 0.78 -5.00
C ASP A 56 18.20 1.00 -3.59
N PRO A 57 17.29 0.15 -3.07
CA PRO A 57 16.73 0.31 -1.74
C PRO A 57 17.72 0.08 -0.61
N HIS A 58 18.77 -0.73 -0.82
CA HIS A 58 19.79 -1.01 0.19
C HIS A 58 20.63 0.22 0.52
N LEU A 59 20.83 1.10 -0.46
CA LEU A 59 21.68 2.29 -0.36
C LEU A 59 20.89 3.60 -0.22
N TYR A 60 19.55 3.51 -0.27
CA TYR A 60 18.70 4.69 -0.28
C TYR A 60 18.83 5.52 1.02
N LYS A 61 19.00 6.82 0.83
CA LYS A 61 19.04 7.81 1.91
C LYS A 61 17.81 8.72 1.79
N PRO A 62 16.86 8.65 2.74
CA PRO A 62 15.67 9.50 2.70
C PRO A 62 16.04 10.99 2.70
N THR A 63 15.36 11.75 1.86
CA THR A 63 15.43 13.21 1.86
C THR A 63 14.52 13.79 2.95
N VAL A 64 14.66 15.09 3.25
CA VAL A 64 13.74 15.80 4.15
C VAL A 64 12.29 15.72 3.66
N ARG A 65 12.10 15.70 2.34
CA ARG A 65 10.77 15.56 1.73
C ARG A 65 10.18 14.18 2.01
N ASP A 66 10.99 13.13 1.96
CA ASP A 66 10.53 11.77 2.23
C ASP A 66 10.14 11.58 3.70
N VAL A 67 10.94 12.16 4.61
CA VAL A 67 10.60 12.16 6.05
C VAL A 67 9.25 12.83 6.28
N ARG A 68 8.99 14.00 5.67
CA ARG A 68 7.70 14.68 5.78
C ARG A 68 6.55 13.84 5.21
N ARG A 69 6.76 13.15 4.10
CA ARG A 69 5.74 12.24 3.52
C ARG A 69 5.42 11.09 4.45
N LEU A 70 6.45 10.48 5.04
CA LEU A 70 6.27 9.41 6.02
C LEU A 70 5.50 9.89 7.26
N GLU A 71 5.80 11.09 7.76
CA GLU A 71 5.10 11.68 8.90
C GLU A 71 3.62 11.99 8.63
N GLN A 72 3.27 12.25 7.37
CA GLN A 72 1.90 12.56 6.93
C GLN A 72 1.14 11.32 6.44
N ALA A 73 1.81 10.18 6.33
CA ALA A 73 1.21 8.95 5.85
C ALA A 73 0.16 8.42 6.83
N ARG A 74 -0.95 7.93 6.30
CA ARG A 74 -1.94 7.17 7.06
C ARG A 74 -1.48 5.73 7.31
N VAL A 75 -0.80 5.15 6.32
CA VAL A 75 -0.16 3.83 6.40
C VAL A 75 1.17 3.90 5.66
N ILE A 76 2.19 3.29 6.21
CA ILE A 76 3.49 3.10 5.58
C ILE A 76 3.64 1.62 5.26
N ILE A 77 4.10 1.30 4.04
CA ILE A 77 4.40 -0.08 3.64
C ILE A 77 5.87 -0.12 3.20
N ALA A 78 6.64 -0.92 3.90
CA ALA A 78 8.02 -1.23 3.58
C ALA A 78 8.15 -2.70 3.19
N ASN A 79 9.21 -3.07 2.49
CA ASN A 79 9.47 -4.47 2.21
C ASN A 79 9.85 -5.23 3.50
N GLY A 80 10.73 -4.66 4.32
CA GLY A 80 11.29 -5.32 5.48
C GLY A 80 12.44 -6.27 5.14
N LEU A 81 12.77 -7.17 6.05
CA LEU A 81 13.89 -8.11 5.93
C LEU A 81 15.22 -7.40 5.62
N LYS A 82 15.42 -6.21 6.16
CA LYS A 82 16.59 -5.35 5.99
C LYS A 82 16.78 -4.78 4.58
N LEU A 83 15.79 -4.88 3.67
CA LEU A 83 15.88 -4.30 2.33
C LEU A 83 16.19 -2.80 2.38
N GLU A 84 15.46 -2.07 3.22
CA GLU A 84 15.60 -0.61 3.35
C GLU A 84 16.83 -0.18 4.17
N GLY A 85 17.71 -1.08 4.49
CA GLY A 85 18.96 -0.80 5.17
C GLY A 85 18.78 0.03 6.44
N LYS A 86 19.46 1.17 6.51
CA LYS A 86 19.41 2.06 7.71
C LYS A 86 18.04 2.70 7.94
N MET A 87 17.22 2.84 6.90
CA MET A 87 15.87 3.43 7.01
C MET A 87 14.94 2.52 7.80
N GLU A 88 15.12 1.20 7.78
CA GLU A 88 14.24 0.27 8.46
C GLU A 88 14.10 0.55 9.95
N GLN A 89 15.20 0.89 10.64
CA GLN A 89 15.12 1.25 12.07
C GLN A 89 14.24 2.49 12.32
N ALA A 90 14.28 3.47 11.41
CA ALA A 90 13.42 4.64 11.52
C ALA A 90 11.95 4.26 11.32
N LEU A 91 11.65 3.42 10.32
CA LEU A 91 10.32 2.91 10.06
C LEU A 91 9.76 2.10 11.25
N ARG A 92 10.58 1.24 11.86
CA ARG A 92 10.18 0.50 13.07
C ARG A 92 9.90 1.42 14.27
N ARG A 93 10.62 2.54 14.41
CA ARG A 93 10.30 3.56 15.42
C ARG A 93 8.98 4.29 15.10
N MET A 94 8.72 4.59 13.83
CA MET A 94 7.48 5.24 13.39
C MET A 94 6.26 4.34 13.62
N ALA A 95 6.41 3.02 13.63
CA ALA A 95 5.35 2.04 13.90
C ALA A 95 4.66 2.24 15.27
N ARG A 96 5.25 3.02 16.17
CA ARG A 96 4.63 3.39 17.47
C ARG A 96 3.51 4.42 17.33
N ARG A 97 3.43 5.13 16.19
CA ARG A 97 2.48 6.25 15.97
C ARG A 97 1.68 6.11 14.70
N THR A 98 2.24 5.52 13.67
CA THR A 98 1.65 5.31 12.35
C THR A 98 1.70 3.82 12.03
N PRO A 99 0.64 3.21 11.50
CA PRO A 99 0.69 1.84 11.02
C PRO A 99 1.81 1.66 9.98
N VAL A 100 2.78 0.81 10.27
CA VAL A 100 3.86 0.42 9.35
C VAL A 100 3.76 -1.08 9.11
N ILE A 101 3.63 -1.46 7.84
CA ILE A 101 3.54 -2.86 7.41
C ILE A 101 4.86 -3.22 6.73
N PHE A 102 5.51 -4.26 7.19
CA PHE A 102 6.68 -4.86 6.54
C PHE A 102 6.17 -6.03 5.69
N ALA A 103 6.01 -5.81 4.39
CA ALA A 103 5.23 -6.68 3.50
C ALA A 103 5.83 -8.09 3.40
N ALA A 104 7.14 -8.23 3.23
CA ALA A 104 7.79 -9.54 3.16
C ALA A 104 7.74 -10.29 4.51
N GLU A 105 7.65 -9.58 5.63
CA GLU A 105 7.54 -10.17 6.97
C GLU A 105 6.13 -10.69 7.28
N LEU A 106 5.16 -10.44 6.39
CA LEU A 106 3.84 -11.10 6.47
C LEU A 106 3.91 -12.59 6.10
N LEU A 107 4.99 -13.02 5.42
CA LEU A 107 5.21 -14.42 5.11
C LEU A 107 5.72 -15.18 6.34
N PRO A 108 5.33 -16.45 6.50
CA PRO A 108 5.91 -17.29 7.54
C PRO A 108 7.40 -17.54 7.22
N PRO A 109 8.29 -17.58 8.23
CA PRO A 109 9.73 -17.77 8.03
C PRO A 109 10.10 -19.00 7.18
N GLN A 110 9.29 -20.07 7.24
CA GLN A 110 9.50 -21.31 6.49
C GLN A 110 9.40 -21.14 4.97
N LYS A 111 8.79 -20.05 4.50
CA LYS A 111 8.69 -19.68 3.07
C LYS A 111 9.77 -18.72 2.62
N LEU A 112 10.52 -18.16 3.55
CA LEU A 112 11.61 -17.24 3.25
C LEU A 112 12.92 -18.01 3.03
N ARG A 113 13.72 -17.55 2.08
CA ARG A 113 15.06 -18.09 1.86
C ARG A 113 16.00 -17.55 2.94
N GLU A 114 16.44 -18.41 3.83
CA GLU A 114 17.44 -18.05 4.84
C GLU A 114 18.83 -17.92 4.17
N VAL A 115 19.51 -16.80 4.41
CA VAL A 115 20.85 -16.50 3.85
C VAL A 115 21.94 -16.55 4.94
N ALA A 116 21.56 -16.37 6.20
CA ALA A 116 22.37 -16.56 7.39
C ALA A 116 21.44 -16.86 8.58
N PRO A 117 21.91 -17.41 9.71
CA PRO A 117 21.06 -17.73 10.84
C PRO A 117 20.17 -16.55 11.28
N GLY A 118 18.85 -16.69 11.08
CA GLY A 118 17.84 -15.65 11.35
C GLY A 118 17.82 -14.46 10.37
N GLU A 119 18.54 -14.55 9.26
CA GLU A 119 18.54 -13.54 8.21
C GLU A 119 17.96 -14.12 6.91
N TYR A 120 17.03 -13.39 6.29
CA TYR A 120 16.29 -13.84 5.12
C TYR A 120 16.55 -12.95 3.92
N ASP A 121 16.50 -13.55 2.73
CA ASP A 121 16.58 -12.84 1.45
C ASP A 121 15.35 -11.92 1.32
N PRO A 122 15.54 -10.59 1.20
CA PRO A 122 14.42 -9.65 1.10
C PRO A 122 13.75 -9.60 -0.28
N HIS A 123 14.34 -10.24 -1.32
CA HIS A 123 13.94 -10.09 -2.72
C HIS A 123 12.76 -11.00 -3.09
N VAL A 124 11.72 -11.04 -2.25
CA VAL A 124 10.56 -11.95 -2.39
C VAL A 124 9.75 -11.74 -3.66
N TRP A 125 9.84 -10.58 -4.30
CA TRP A 125 9.14 -10.27 -5.55
C TRP A 125 9.77 -10.93 -6.79
N LEU A 126 10.97 -11.51 -6.68
CA LEU A 126 11.61 -12.25 -7.76
C LEU A 126 10.98 -13.64 -7.97
N ASP A 127 10.19 -14.12 -7.01
CA ASP A 127 9.38 -15.31 -7.12
C ASP A 127 7.90 -14.89 -7.24
N PRO A 128 7.26 -15.07 -8.43
CA PRO A 128 5.87 -14.62 -8.63
C PRO A 128 4.86 -15.28 -7.69
N GLN A 129 5.08 -16.56 -7.30
CA GLN A 129 4.17 -17.26 -6.37
C GLN A 129 4.30 -16.68 -4.96
N LEU A 130 5.55 -16.44 -4.53
CA LEU A 130 5.82 -15.86 -3.22
C LEU A 130 5.29 -14.43 -3.13
N TRP A 131 5.49 -13.65 -4.20
CA TRP A 131 4.95 -12.29 -4.30
C TRP A 131 3.42 -12.26 -4.27
N ALA A 132 2.75 -13.18 -4.98
CA ALA A 132 1.30 -13.32 -4.93
C ALA A 132 0.80 -13.58 -3.50
N GLU A 133 1.53 -14.36 -2.71
CA GLU A 133 1.16 -14.61 -1.30
C GLU A 133 1.36 -13.37 -0.44
N VAL A 134 2.47 -12.63 -0.60
CA VAL A 134 2.69 -11.33 0.07
C VAL A 134 1.51 -10.40 -0.18
N LEU A 135 1.08 -10.26 -1.43
CA LEU A 135 0.00 -9.34 -1.80
C LEU A 135 -1.35 -9.74 -1.23
N ARG A 136 -1.66 -11.05 -1.17
CA ARG A 136 -2.89 -11.53 -0.51
C ARG A 136 -2.88 -11.19 0.98
N ARG A 137 -1.78 -11.45 1.68
CA ARG A 137 -1.65 -11.12 3.11
C ARG A 137 -1.67 -9.62 3.37
N LEU A 138 -1.08 -8.84 2.46
CA LEU A 138 -1.12 -7.39 2.51
C LEU A 138 -2.54 -6.85 2.32
N ALA A 139 -3.32 -7.43 1.41
CA ALA A 139 -4.73 -7.08 1.23
C ALA A 139 -5.57 -7.37 2.48
N ASP A 140 -5.32 -8.49 3.16
CA ASP A 140 -5.96 -8.81 4.43
C ASP A 140 -5.64 -7.78 5.51
N THR A 141 -4.36 -7.39 5.63
CA THR A 141 -3.90 -6.38 6.58
C THR A 141 -4.48 -5.00 6.27
N LEU A 142 -4.47 -4.60 5.00
CA LEU A 142 -5.11 -3.35 4.57
C LEU A 142 -6.63 -3.39 4.79
N GLY A 143 -7.27 -4.54 4.58
CA GLY A 143 -8.69 -4.74 4.85
C GLY A 143 -9.06 -4.63 6.34
N GLN A 144 -8.12 -4.83 7.26
CA GLN A 144 -8.31 -4.56 8.70
C GLN A 144 -8.23 -3.05 8.98
N LEU A 145 -7.32 -2.34 8.32
CA LEU A 145 -7.16 -0.89 8.47
C LEU A 145 -8.26 -0.09 7.75
N PHE A 146 -8.81 -0.65 6.67
CA PHE A 146 -9.85 -0.05 5.84
C PHE A 146 -11.04 -1.00 5.66
N PRO A 147 -11.83 -1.29 6.71
CA PRO A 147 -12.85 -2.35 6.69
C PRO A 147 -13.91 -2.19 5.59
N LEU A 148 -14.21 -0.93 5.21
CA LEU A 148 -15.19 -0.61 4.17
C LEU A 148 -14.81 -1.22 2.81
N TRP A 149 -13.53 -1.37 2.51
CA TRP A 149 -13.01 -1.87 1.23
C TRP A 149 -12.38 -3.26 1.32
N ARG A 150 -12.50 -3.94 2.46
CA ARG A 150 -11.87 -5.25 2.70
C ARG A 150 -12.11 -6.24 1.57
N GLN A 151 -13.39 -6.45 1.22
CA GLN A 151 -13.76 -7.44 0.19
C GLN A 151 -13.21 -7.04 -1.19
N GLU A 152 -13.25 -5.75 -1.53
CA GLU A 152 -12.71 -5.25 -2.78
C GLU A 152 -11.18 -5.47 -2.84
N PHE A 153 -10.44 -5.16 -1.77
CA PHE A 153 -9.00 -5.36 -1.71
C PHE A 153 -8.62 -6.84 -1.85
N GLN A 154 -9.34 -7.73 -1.17
CA GLN A 154 -9.13 -9.17 -1.27
C GLN A 154 -9.40 -9.69 -2.68
N ALA A 155 -10.50 -9.28 -3.32
CA ALA A 155 -10.84 -9.69 -4.68
C ALA A 155 -9.79 -9.20 -5.70
N ARG A 156 -9.32 -7.95 -5.56
CA ARG A 156 -8.29 -7.37 -6.43
C ARG A 156 -6.94 -8.06 -6.24
N ALA A 157 -6.53 -8.33 -5.01
CA ALA A 157 -5.30 -9.07 -4.73
C ALA A 157 -5.35 -10.49 -5.29
N GLN A 158 -6.50 -11.16 -5.19
CA GLN A 158 -6.69 -12.49 -5.78
C GLN A 158 -6.60 -12.46 -7.31
N HIS A 159 -7.19 -11.46 -7.95
CA HIS A 159 -7.09 -11.29 -9.41
C HIS A 159 -5.63 -11.09 -9.85
N TYR A 160 -4.88 -10.20 -9.18
CA TYR A 160 -3.49 -9.97 -9.50
C TYR A 160 -2.61 -11.20 -9.20
N ALA A 161 -2.92 -11.95 -8.15
CA ALA A 161 -2.25 -13.20 -7.84
C ALA A 161 -2.40 -14.25 -8.96
N LEU A 162 -3.56 -14.31 -9.65
CA LEU A 162 -3.74 -15.19 -10.81
C LEU A 162 -2.83 -14.77 -11.98
N GLN A 163 -2.69 -13.48 -12.25
CA GLN A 163 -1.77 -12.98 -13.28
C GLN A 163 -0.31 -13.33 -12.96
N LEU A 164 0.09 -13.26 -11.68
CA LEU A 164 1.42 -13.66 -11.25
C LEU A 164 1.63 -15.18 -11.39
N GLN A 165 0.61 -16.01 -11.18
CA GLN A 165 0.67 -17.45 -11.40
C GLN A 165 0.81 -17.78 -12.91
N GLU A 166 0.12 -17.06 -13.79
CA GLU A 166 0.29 -17.19 -15.23
C GLU A 166 1.72 -16.84 -15.66
N LEU A 167 2.27 -15.73 -15.10
CA LEU A 167 3.67 -15.35 -15.34
C LEU A 167 4.64 -16.42 -14.87
N ASP A 168 4.44 -17.00 -13.69
CA ASP A 168 5.26 -18.09 -13.18
C ASP A 168 5.27 -19.30 -14.10
N GLY A 169 4.09 -19.70 -14.60
CA GLY A 169 3.97 -20.80 -15.57
C GLY A 169 4.63 -20.49 -16.92
N TRP A 170 4.81 -19.23 -17.27
CA TRP A 170 5.52 -18.85 -18.50
C TRP A 170 7.04 -18.84 -18.32
N ILE A 171 7.55 -18.57 -17.11
CA ILE A 171 8.98 -18.53 -16.78
C ILE A 171 9.57 -19.94 -16.67
N GLN A 172 8.79 -20.94 -16.21
CA GLN A 172 9.20 -22.35 -16.07
C GLN A 172 9.27 -23.09 -17.42
#